data_818c06d6b6ec47e73ac0b326b371c07b
#
_entry.id   818c06d6b6ec47e73ac0b326b371c07b
#
_cell.length_a   1.000
_cell.length_b   1.000
_cell.length_c   1.000
_cell.angle_alpha   90.00
_cell.angle_beta   90.00
_cell.angle_gamma   90.00
#
_symmetry.space_group_name_H-M   'P 1'
#
loop_
_entity.id
_entity.type
_entity.pdbx_description
1 polymer ?
#
loop_
_entity_poly.entity_id
_entity_poly.type
_entity_poly.pdbx_seq_one_letter_code
_entity_poly.pdbx_strand_id
1 'polypeptide(L)'
;ENKACAAYNDFRELMARKDVDAVQITSPDHWHPLMVLEAARLGKQVYCEKPIGWSFRAAQAVRKAVQKSGIVFQFGTQQRSGGNFRRACELVRNGRIGQLKTILIGVPASWTCPIQAAEPAPKELDYDMWLGPAPMAPYCYERCRPWAQGKGYSVWYCISDYCMGMIGNWGVHHL
;
A
#
# COMPACT_ATOMS: atom_id res chain seq x y z
N GLU A 1 -9.82 23.21 -3.23
CA GLU A 1 -9.60 22.70 -1.87
C GLU A 1 -10.90 22.80 -1.08
N ASN A 2 -11.31 21.71 -0.44
CA ASN A 2 -12.47 21.71 0.44
C ASN A 2 -12.05 22.27 1.80
N LYS A 3 -12.33 23.54 2.06
CA LYS A 3 -11.97 24.23 3.31
C LYS A 3 -12.64 23.64 4.58
N ALA A 4 -13.60 22.76 4.42
CA ALA A 4 -14.28 22.08 5.52
C ALA A 4 -13.56 20.78 5.98
N CYS A 5 -12.52 20.34 5.26
CA CYS A 5 -11.77 19.14 5.60
C CYS A 5 -10.56 19.48 6.47
N ALA A 6 -10.48 18.90 7.66
CA ALA A 6 -9.31 19.05 8.52
C ALA A 6 -8.16 18.18 8.00
N ALA A 7 -6.94 18.73 8.03
CA ALA A 7 -5.71 18.02 7.69
C ALA A 7 -4.87 17.77 8.96
N TYR A 8 -4.23 16.61 8.99
CA TYR A 8 -3.37 16.16 10.10
C TYR A 8 -2.02 15.70 9.55
N ASN A 9 -0.95 16.02 10.23
CA ASN A 9 0.37 15.51 9.90
C ASN A 9 0.60 14.11 10.47
N ASP A 10 -0.01 13.82 11.60
CA ASP A 10 0.05 12.50 12.25
C ASP A 10 -1.28 11.76 12.07
N PHE A 11 -1.24 10.60 11.43
CA PHE A 11 -2.42 9.76 11.22
C PHE A 11 -3.09 9.32 12.53
N ARG A 12 -2.32 9.24 13.62
CA ARG A 12 -2.84 8.84 14.94
C ARG A 12 -3.83 9.87 15.49
N GLU A 13 -3.59 11.17 15.23
CA GLU A 13 -4.52 12.24 15.60
C GLU A 13 -5.84 12.12 14.85
N LEU A 14 -5.77 11.86 13.54
CA LEU A 14 -6.96 11.59 12.73
C LEU A 14 -7.72 10.36 13.24
N MET A 15 -7.02 9.26 13.50
CA MET A 15 -7.64 8.01 13.93
C MET A 15 -8.23 8.08 15.36
N ALA A 16 -7.71 8.95 16.23
CA ALA A 16 -8.24 9.16 17.58
C ALA A 16 -9.60 9.87 17.59
N ARG A 17 -10.03 10.48 16.49
CA ARG A 17 -11.32 11.17 16.39
C ARG A 17 -12.47 10.20 16.52
N LYS A 18 -13.47 10.56 17.33
CA LYS A 18 -14.69 9.76 17.55
C LYS A 18 -15.68 9.84 16.39
N ASP A 19 -15.61 10.89 15.58
CA ASP A 19 -16.48 11.14 14.43
C ASP A 19 -15.95 10.52 13.13
N VAL A 20 -14.84 9.77 13.19
CA VAL A 20 -14.30 9.00 12.08
C VAL A 20 -14.64 7.53 12.30
N ASP A 21 -15.48 6.94 11.46
CA ASP A 21 -15.90 5.54 11.54
C ASP A 21 -15.03 4.61 10.68
N ALA A 22 -14.50 5.13 9.58
CA ALA A 22 -13.72 4.38 8.61
C ALA A 22 -12.53 5.18 8.09
N VAL A 23 -11.46 4.49 7.72
CA VAL A 23 -10.25 5.08 7.16
C VAL A 23 -9.85 4.41 5.86
N GLN A 24 -9.35 5.21 4.92
CA GLN A 24 -8.68 4.74 3.72
C GLN A 24 -7.18 4.95 3.87
N ILE A 25 -6.40 3.87 3.73
CA ILE A 25 -4.94 3.89 3.86
C ILE A 25 -4.33 3.76 2.48
N THR A 26 -3.64 4.82 2.03
CA THR A 26 -3.01 4.93 0.70
C THR A 26 -1.57 5.45 0.80
N SER A 27 -0.95 5.27 1.95
CA SER A 27 0.45 5.60 2.23
C SER A 27 1.41 4.68 1.45
N PRO A 28 2.73 4.91 1.49
CA PRO A 28 3.71 3.90 1.06
C PRO A 28 3.56 2.59 1.84
N ASP A 29 3.94 1.47 1.20
CA ASP A 29 3.66 0.10 1.65
C ASP A 29 4.11 -0.19 3.09
N HIS A 30 5.26 0.37 3.50
CA HIS A 30 5.83 0.14 4.83
C HIS A 30 4.98 0.68 5.98
N TRP A 31 4.11 1.66 5.71
CA TRP A 31 3.18 2.22 6.68
C TRP A 31 1.88 1.43 6.83
N HIS A 32 1.46 0.67 5.81
CA HIS A 32 0.17 -0.02 5.81
C HIS A 32 -0.08 -0.85 7.08
N PRO A 33 0.86 -1.73 7.52
CA PRO A 33 0.59 -2.56 8.68
C PRO A 33 0.34 -1.78 9.96
N LEU A 34 1.15 -0.76 10.24
CA LEU A 34 1.00 0.02 11.47
C LEU A 34 -0.31 0.80 11.49
N MET A 35 -0.69 1.40 10.38
CA MET A 35 -1.95 2.12 10.25
C MET A 35 -3.15 1.19 10.39
N VAL A 36 -3.12 -0.01 9.80
CA VAL A 36 -4.20 -1.01 9.94
C VAL A 36 -4.29 -1.51 11.38
N LEU A 37 -3.15 -1.78 12.02
CA LEU A 37 -3.12 -2.24 13.42
C LEU A 37 -3.73 -1.19 14.36
N GLU A 38 -3.41 0.08 14.15
CA GLU A 38 -3.98 1.18 14.94
C GLU A 38 -5.48 1.35 14.68
N ALA A 39 -5.92 1.32 13.42
CA ALA A 39 -7.33 1.36 13.08
C ALA A 39 -8.10 0.19 13.71
N ALA A 40 -7.57 -1.03 13.66
CA ALA A 40 -8.16 -2.21 14.28
C ALA A 40 -8.25 -2.08 15.82
N ARG A 41 -7.22 -1.52 16.45
CA ARG A 41 -7.21 -1.24 17.91
C ARG A 41 -8.31 -0.25 18.30
N LEU A 42 -8.59 0.72 17.45
CA LEU A 42 -9.59 1.77 17.66
C LEU A 42 -10.99 1.39 17.14
N GLY A 43 -11.17 0.19 16.58
CA GLY A 43 -12.45 -0.27 16.03
C GLY A 43 -12.88 0.44 14.74
N LYS A 44 -11.95 1.08 14.01
CA LYS A 44 -12.25 1.76 12.76
C LYS A 44 -12.31 0.77 11.60
N GLN A 45 -13.28 0.94 10.70
CA GLN A 45 -13.34 0.18 9.46
C GLN A 45 -12.20 0.60 8.52
N VAL A 46 -11.68 -0.30 7.70
CA VAL A 46 -10.47 -0.04 6.92
C VAL A 46 -10.64 -0.42 5.46
N TYR A 47 -10.34 0.49 4.56
CA TYR A 47 -9.89 0.19 3.21
C TYR A 47 -8.39 0.43 3.16
N CYS A 48 -7.60 -0.60 2.85
CA CYS A 48 -6.15 -0.47 2.76
C CYS A 48 -5.67 -0.83 1.36
N GLU A 49 -4.90 0.07 0.73
CA GLU A 49 -4.25 -0.21 -0.55
C GLU A 49 -3.29 -1.39 -0.47
N LYS A 50 -3.04 -1.98 -1.59
CA LYS A 50 -2.08 -3.07 -1.77
C LYS A 50 -0.63 -2.52 -1.79
N PRO A 51 0.36 -3.32 -1.40
CA PRO A 51 0.28 -4.59 -0.67
C PRO A 51 -0.08 -4.36 0.81
N ILE A 52 -0.51 -5.41 1.48
CA ILE A 52 -0.94 -5.30 2.89
C ILE A 52 0.20 -4.97 3.85
N GLY A 53 1.44 -5.09 3.39
CA GLY A 53 2.65 -4.73 4.13
C GLY A 53 3.90 -5.17 3.39
N TRP A 54 5.06 -4.76 3.90
CA TRP A 54 6.36 -5.05 3.28
C TRP A 54 7.04 -6.33 3.80
N SER A 55 6.40 -7.09 4.68
CA SER A 55 6.89 -8.38 5.12
C SER A 55 5.75 -9.37 5.42
N PHE A 56 6.05 -10.66 5.30
CA PHE A 56 5.09 -11.71 5.61
C PHE A 56 4.61 -11.67 7.06
N ARG A 57 5.51 -11.40 8.01
CA ARG A 57 5.17 -11.27 9.43
C ARG A 57 4.24 -10.09 9.70
N ALA A 58 4.47 -8.95 9.05
CA ALA A 58 3.61 -7.79 9.16
C ALA A 58 2.20 -8.10 8.63
N ALA A 59 2.10 -8.75 7.47
CA ALA A 59 0.83 -9.17 6.90
C ALA A 59 0.07 -10.17 7.82
N GLN A 60 0.78 -11.10 8.45
CA GLN A 60 0.18 -12.01 9.45
C GLN A 60 -0.35 -11.26 10.68
N ALA A 61 0.39 -10.26 11.16
CA ALA A 61 -0.04 -9.43 12.29
C ALA A 61 -1.34 -8.67 11.96
N VAL A 62 -1.39 -8.03 10.78
CA VAL A 62 -2.59 -7.37 10.27
C VAL A 62 -3.77 -8.33 10.23
N ARG A 63 -3.61 -9.51 9.61
CA ARG A 63 -4.67 -10.52 9.53
C ARG A 63 -5.21 -10.88 10.91
N LYS A 64 -4.32 -11.17 11.87
CA LYS A 64 -4.72 -11.52 13.24
C LYS A 64 -5.46 -10.37 13.93
N ALA A 65 -4.99 -9.13 13.78
CA ALA A 65 -5.61 -7.96 14.39
C ALA A 65 -7.02 -7.71 13.84
N VAL A 66 -7.19 -7.77 12.51
CA VAL A 66 -8.47 -7.61 11.84
C VAL A 66 -9.46 -8.70 12.29
N GLN A 67 -9.02 -9.98 12.32
CA GLN A 67 -9.86 -11.09 12.78
C GLN A 67 -10.28 -10.94 14.25
N LYS A 68 -9.36 -10.47 15.10
CA LYS A 68 -9.62 -10.27 16.53
C LYS A 68 -10.56 -9.10 16.81
N SER A 69 -10.40 -7.99 16.08
CA SER A 69 -11.21 -6.78 16.28
C SER A 69 -12.61 -6.87 15.68
N GLY A 70 -12.82 -7.74 14.69
CA GLY A 70 -14.09 -7.87 13.97
C GLY A 70 -14.44 -6.69 13.07
N ILE A 71 -13.51 -5.78 12.79
CA ILE A 71 -13.73 -4.65 11.88
C ILE A 71 -13.95 -5.13 10.44
N VAL A 72 -14.67 -4.33 9.66
CA VAL A 72 -14.74 -4.53 8.22
C VAL A 72 -13.41 -4.08 7.62
N PHE A 73 -12.76 -4.99 6.91
CA PHE A 73 -11.50 -4.74 6.24
C PHE A 73 -11.62 -5.06 4.75
N GLN A 74 -11.38 -4.06 3.91
CA GLN A 74 -11.30 -4.21 2.46
C GLN A 74 -9.87 -4.03 1.97
N PHE A 75 -9.36 -5.05 1.29
CA PHE A 75 -8.03 -4.98 0.65
C PHE A 75 -8.14 -4.38 -0.76
N GLY A 76 -7.28 -3.41 -1.08
CA GLY A 76 -7.31 -2.59 -2.28
C GLY A 76 -6.80 -3.28 -3.56
N THR A 77 -7.29 -4.48 -3.85
CA THR A 77 -6.99 -5.20 -5.10
C THR A 77 -8.04 -4.89 -6.16
N GLN A 78 -8.22 -3.63 -6.51
CA GLN A 78 -9.32 -3.14 -7.36
C GLN A 78 -9.41 -3.81 -8.73
N GLN A 79 -8.29 -4.28 -9.29
CA GLN A 79 -8.31 -4.96 -10.58
C GLN A 79 -9.14 -6.25 -10.55
N ARG A 80 -9.19 -6.94 -9.41
CA ARG A 80 -10.01 -8.14 -9.23
C ARG A 80 -11.51 -7.86 -9.34
N SER A 81 -11.92 -6.61 -9.20
CA SER A 81 -13.30 -6.13 -9.41
C SER A 81 -13.56 -5.66 -10.85
N GLY A 82 -12.53 -5.61 -11.69
CA GLY A 82 -12.64 -5.20 -13.07
C GLY A 82 -13.41 -6.20 -13.94
N GLY A 83 -14.30 -5.71 -14.80
CA GLY A 83 -15.15 -6.55 -15.67
C GLY A 83 -14.35 -7.49 -16.55
N ASN A 84 -13.20 -7.06 -17.06
CA ASN A 84 -12.31 -7.88 -17.90
C ASN A 84 -11.73 -9.08 -17.13
N PHE A 85 -11.26 -8.87 -15.90
CA PHE A 85 -10.74 -9.94 -15.04
C PHE A 85 -11.84 -10.92 -14.65
N ARG A 86 -12.99 -10.41 -14.26
CA ARG A 86 -14.16 -11.24 -13.97
C ARG A 86 -14.53 -12.10 -15.16
N ARG A 87 -14.63 -11.49 -16.35
CA ARG A 87 -14.97 -12.22 -17.59
C ARG A 87 -13.96 -13.32 -17.91
N ALA A 88 -12.66 -13.05 -17.79
CA ALA A 88 -11.61 -14.05 -17.99
C ALA A 88 -11.77 -15.22 -17.02
N CYS A 89 -11.96 -14.94 -15.73
CA CYS A 89 -12.18 -15.99 -14.73
C CYS A 89 -13.44 -16.82 -15.02
N GLU A 90 -14.54 -16.19 -15.44
CA GLU A 90 -15.78 -16.88 -15.82
C GLU A 90 -15.57 -17.82 -17.02
N LEU A 91 -14.83 -17.37 -18.05
CA LEU A 91 -14.52 -18.21 -19.23
C LEU A 91 -13.71 -19.44 -18.83
N VAL A 92 -12.68 -19.26 -18.00
CA VAL A 92 -11.85 -20.38 -17.51
C VAL A 92 -12.66 -21.35 -16.66
N ARG A 93 -13.39 -20.86 -15.65
CA ARG A 93 -14.19 -21.67 -14.72
C ARG A 93 -15.31 -22.45 -15.40
N ASN A 94 -15.87 -21.89 -16.46
CA ASN A 94 -16.93 -22.54 -17.26
C ASN A 94 -16.37 -23.40 -18.40
N GLY A 95 -15.09 -23.72 -18.40
CA GLY A 95 -14.47 -24.63 -19.37
C GLY A 95 -14.39 -24.09 -20.80
N ARG A 96 -14.59 -22.79 -21.02
CA ARG A 96 -14.62 -22.19 -22.37
C ARG A 96 -13.28 -22.23 -23.09
N ILE A 97 -12.19 -22.44 -22.35
CA ILE A 97 -10.83 -22.63 -22.89
C ILE A 97 -10.38 -24.09 -22.84
N GLY A 98 -11.32 -25.02 -22.55
CA GLY A 98 -11.00 -26.42 -22.33
C GLY A 98 -10.34 -26.68 -20.97
N GLN A 99 -9.62 -27.80 -20.88
CA GLN A 99 -8.92 -28.17 -19.64
C GLN A 99 -7.72 -27.23 -19.41
N LEU A 100 -7.70 -26.57 -18.26
CA LEU A 100 -6.57 -25.74 -17.82
C LEU A 100 -5.35 -26.62 -17.57
N LYS A 101 -4.27 -26.42 -18.32
CA LYS A 101 -3.01 -27.19 -18.22
C LYS A 101 -1.85 -26.33 -17.70
N THR A 102 -1.80 -25.09 -18.11
CA THR A 102 -0.68 -24.20 -17.80
C THR A 102 -1.19 -22.79 -17.53
N ILE A 103 -0.62 -22.14 -16.55
CA ILE A 103 -0.80 -20.69 -16.26
C ILE A 103 0.57 -20.02 -16.41
N LEU A 104 0.67 -19.09 -17.36
CA LEU A 104 1.85 -18.26 -17.51
C LEU A 104 1.60 -16.92 -16.83
N ILE A 105 2.48 -16.57 -15.91
CA ILE A 105 2.37 -15.32 -15.12
C ILE A 105 3.54 -14.43 -15.50
N GLY A 106 3.23 -13.21 -15.94
CA GLY A 106 4.21 -12.17 -16.20
C GLY A 106 3.93 -10.94 -15.35
N VAL A 107 4.95 -10.45 -14.65
CA VAL A 107 4.92 -9.16 -13.97
C VAL A 107 6.04 -8.28 -14.52
N PRO A 108 5.90 -6.95 -14.52
CA PRO A 108 7.00 -6.08 -14.91
C PRO A 108 8.24 -6.34 -14.08
N ALA A 109 9.42 -6.20 -14.69
CA ALA A 109 10.66 -6.24 -13.94
C ALA A 109 10.68 -5.13 -12.88
N SER A 110 11.26 -5.41 -11.73
CA SER A 110 11.52 -4.35 -10.73
C SER A 110 12.50 -3.35 -11.31
N TRP A 111 12.23 -2.07 -11.06
CA TRP A 111 13.16 -1.03 -11.45
C TRP A 111 14.29 -0.92 -10.44
N THR A 112 15.44 -0.48 -10.91
CA THR A 112 16.54 -0.07 -10.08
C THR A 112 16.49 1.44 -9.91
N CYS A 113 16.83 1.94 -8.73
CA CYS A 113 17.08 3.35 -8.54
C CYS A 113 18.60 3.58 -8.41
N PRO A 114 19.15 4.61 -9.06
CA PRO A 114 20.53 5.00 -8.82
C PRO A 114 20.69 5.48 -7.37
N ILE A 115 21.91 5.38 -6.85
CA ILE A 115 22.26 5.98 -5.56
C ILE A 115 22.10 7.50 -5.72
N GLN A 116 21.27 8.09 -4.86
CA GLN A 116 21.04 9.53 -4.84
C GLN A 116 21.95 10.20 -3.81
N ALA A 117 22.45 11.38 -4.13
CA ALA A 117 23.16 12.21 -3.17
C ALA A 117 22.21 12.63 -2.04
N ALA A 118 22.73 12.63 -0.81
CA ALA A 118 21.99 13.15 0.33
C ALA A 118 21.84 14.66 0.22
N GLU A 119 20.67 15.16 0.61
CA GLU A 119 20.38 16.59 0.66
C GLU A 119 19.55 16.91 1.91
N PRO A 120 19.47 18.18 2.35
CA PRO A 120 18.62 18.56 3.47
C PRO A 120 17.15 18.30 3.16
N ALA A 121 16.42 17.71 4.11
CA ALA A 121 14.98 17.58 3.98
C ALA A 121 14.30 18.97 3.99
N PRO A 122 13.27 19.19 3.15
CA PRO A 122 12.45 20.40 3.22
C PRO A 122 11.86 20.58 4.62
N LYS A 123 11.75 21.82 5.07
CA LYS A 123 11.20 22.14 6.42
C LYS A 123 9.72 21.73 6.57
N GLU A 124 9.01 21.68 5.45
CA GLU A 124 7.59 21.30 5.38
C GLU A 124 7.38 19.78 5.41
N LEU A 125 8.45 18.99 5.26
CA LEU A 125 8.40 17.52 5.29
C LEU A 125 8.86 17.02 6.65
N ASP A 126 7.96 16.39 7.39
CA ASP A 126 8.34 15.54 8.51
C ASP A 126 8.95 14.24 7.97
N TYR A 127 10.27 14.27 7.75
CA TYR A 127 10.97 13.16 7.13
C TYR A 127 11.07 11.94 8.06
N ASP A 128 11.11 12.15 9.37
CA ASP A 128 11.08 11.05 10.35
C ASP A 128 9.74 10.30 10.29
N MET A 129 8.64 11.03 10.24
CA MET A 129 7.31 10.46 10.02
C MET A 129 7.21 9.79 8.64
N TRP A 130 7.81 10.35 7.60
CA TRP A 130 7.81 9.72 6.28
C TRP A 130 8.54 8.38 6.28
N LEU A 131 9.71 8.30 6.92
CA LEU A 131 10.48 7.05 7.09
C LEU A 131 9.70 6.04 7.95
N GLY A 132 9.10 6.50 9.03
CA GLY A 132 8.32 5.67 9.93
C GLY A 132 9.04 4.42 10.40
N PRO A 133 8.52 3.21 10.14
CA PRO A 133 9.13 1.95 10.59
C PRO A 133 10.34 1.51 9.74
N ALA A 134 10.66 2.21 8.66
CA ALA A 134 11.79 1.86 7.81
C ALA A 134 13.12 2.27 8.46
N PRO A 135 14.25 1.66 8.08
CA PRO A 135 15.57 2.07 8.56
C PRO A 135 15.85 3.54 8.25
N MET A 136 16.55 4.22 9.17
CA MET A 136 17.01 5.58 8.95
C MET A 136 17.91 5.64 7.71
N ALA A 137 17.59 6.56 6.81
CA ALA A 137 18.35 6.80 5.59
C ALA A 137 18.41 8.31 5.32
N PRO A 138 19.50 8.84 4.75
CA PRO A 138 19.59 10.24 4.37
C PRO A 138 18.48 10.64 3.40
N TYR A 139 17.96 11.84 3.57
CA TYR A 139 16.97 12.37 2.64
C TYR A 139 17.58 12.59 1.25
N CYS A 140 16.79 12.31 0.24
CA CYS A 140 16.95 12.79 -1.12
C CYS A 140 15.57 12.98 -1.75
N TYR A 141 15.40 13.99 -2.59
CA TYR A 141 14.11 14.33 -3.20
C TYR A 141 13.47 13.15 -3.91
N GLU A 142 14.26 12.43 -4.71
CA GLU A 142 13.74 11.29 -5.50
C GLU A 142 13.16 10.16 -4.64
N ARG A 143 13.66 9.98 -3.40
CA ARG A 143 13.15 8.99 -2.44
C ARG A 143 11.69 9.26 -2.04
N CYS A 144 11.39 10.54 -1.79
CA CYS A 144 10.10 10.98 -1.28
C CYS A 144 9.18 11.60 -2.34
N ARG A 145 9.67 11.72 -3.56
CA ARG A 145 8.97 12.40 -4.65
C ARG A 145 7.56 11.86 -4.85
N PRO A 146 6.53 12.73 -4.87
CA PRO A 146 5.18 12.31 -5.19
C PRO A 146 5.09 11.73 -6.60
N TRP A 147 4.25 10.72 -6.76
CA TRP A 147 3.99 10.09 -8.06
C TRP A 147 3.65 11.09 -9.17
N ALA A 148 2.77 12.06 -8.86
CA ALA A 148 2.27 13.02 -9.84
C ALA A 148 3.32 14.02 -10.37
N GLN A 149 4.46 14.15 -9.69
CA GLN A 149 5.47 15.15 -10.03
C GLN A 149 6.63 14.62 -10.87
N GLY A 150 6.57 13.38 -11.32
CA GLY A 150 7.67 12.78 -12.06
C GLY A 150 7.25 11.91 -13.22
N LYS A 151 8.21 11.57 -14.05
CA LYS A 151 8.06 10.59 -15.12
C LYS A 151 8.20 9.20 -14.52
N GLY A 152 7.10 8.44 -14.46
CA GLY A 152 7.10 7.08 -13.93
C GLY A 152 6.85 6.98 -12.43
N TYR A 153 7.15 5.83 -11.84
CA TYR A 153 6.92 5.55 -10.43
C TYR A 153 7.85 6.32 -9.51
N SER A 154 7.38 6.63 -8.29
CA SER A 154 8.25 7.18 -7.25
C SER A 154 9.36 6.21 -6.91
N VAL A 155 10.56 6.73 -6.60
CA VAL A 155 11.75 5.91 -6.37
C VAL A 155 11.59 4.99 -5.15
N TRP A 156 10.79 5.38 -4.14
CA TRP A 156 10.52 4.51 -2.99
C TRP A 156 9.97 3.14 -3.39
N TYR A 157 9.31 3.05 -4.54
CA TYR A 157 8.82 1.79 -5.12
C TYR A 157 9.93 0.81 -5.53
N CYS A 158 11.17 1.30 -5.62
CA CYS A 158 12.35 0.51 -5.97
C CYS A 158 13.22 0.18 -4.75
N ILE A 159 12.85 0.67 -3.55
CA ILE A 159 13.66 0.52 -2.34
C ILE A 159 13.01 -0.53 -1.44
N SER A 160 13.75 -1.60 -1.16
CA SER A 160 13.26 -2.75 -0.38
C SER A 160 12.84 -2.41 1.05
N ASP A 161 13.33 -1.30 1.61
CA ASP A 161 12.92 -0.84 2.94
C ASP A 161 11.47 -0.32 2.97
N TYR A 162 10.93 0.05 1.81
CA TYR A 162 9.61 0.67 1.70
C TYR A 162 8.60 -0.16 0.89
N CYS A 163 9.07 -1.06 0.03
CA CYS A 163 8.23 -1.74 -0.96
C CYS A 163 8.68 -3.19 -1.18
N MET A 164 7.75 -4.08 -1.43
CA MET A 164 8.01 -5.50 -1.77
C MET A 164 8.34 -5.72 -3.24
N GLY A 165 8.57 -4.68 -4.03
CA GLY A 165 8.84 -4.77 -5.46
C GLY A 165 7.63 -5.22 -6.29
N MET A 166 7.87 -5.55 -7.56
CA MET A 166 6.80 -5.80 -8.53
C MET A 166 5.96 -7.03 -8.23
N ILE A 167 6.54 -8.09 -7.68
CA ILE A 167 5.76 -9.28 -7.30
C ILE A 167 4.78 -8.94 -6.17
N GLY A 168 5.24 -8.23 -5.13
CA GLY A 168 4.38 -7.81 -4.02
C GLY A 168 3.32 -6.79 -4.43
N ASN A 169 3.62 -5.93 -5.39
CA ASN A 169 2.71 -4.89 -5.85
C ASN A 169 1.75 -5.36 -6.95
N TRP A 170 2.26 -5.95 -8.02
CA TRP A 170 1.45 -6.40 -9.16
C TRP A 170 0.85 -7.79 -8.94
N GLY A 171 1.62 -8.70 -8.33
CA GLY A 171 1.15 -10.06 -8.10
C GLY A 171 -0.18 -10.11 -7.35
N VAL A 172 -0.35 -9.28 -6.32
CA VAL A 172 -1.59 -9.25 -5.51
C VAL A 172 -2.84 -8.83 -6.27
N HIS A 173 -2.70 -8.17 -7.42
CA HIS A 173 -3.84 -7.85 -8.28
C HIS A 173 -4.31 -9.03 -9.13
N HIS A 174 -3.39 -9.92 -9.51
CA HIS A 174 -3.60 -10.89 -10.60
C HIS A 174 -3.50 -12.36 -10.17
N LEU A 175 -2.89 -12.65 -9.01
CA LEU A 175 -2.68 -14.00 -8.47
C LEU A 175 -3.81 -14.47 -7.55
#